data_b7cefe4820a4ae694626e3be8840f13a
#
_entry.id   b7cefe4820a4ae694626e3be8840f13a
#
_cell.length_a   1.000
_cell.length_b   1.000
_cell.length_c   1.000
_cell.angle_alpha   90.00
_cell.angle_beta   90.00
_cell.angle_gamma   90.00
#
_symmetry.space_group_name_H-M   'P 1'
#
loop_
_entity.id
_entity.type
_entity.pdbx_description
1 polymer ?
#
loop_
_entity_poly.entity_id
_entity_poly.type
_entity_poly.pdbx_seq_one_letter_code
_entity_poly.pdbx_strand_id
1 'polypeptide(L)'
;MNSESFKGSWLQFKGELKKKWGQLTDDDLLEAEGDYEKFLGVVQKRYGEKKEEIQQWTEDWYSKREQEEIRAKHATISRNQA
;
A
#
# COMPACT_ATOMS: atom_id res chain seq x y z
N MET A 1 -1.29 9.14 -4.46
CA MET A 1 -1.00 7.75 -4.90
C MET A 1 -1.50 7.55 -6.32
N ASN A 2 -0.68 6.99 -7.18
CA ASN A 2 -1.06 6.67 -8.56
C ASN A 2 -0.80 5.19 -8.84
N SER A 3 -1.15 4.72 -10.03
CA SER A 3 -1.02 3.30 -10.41
C SER A 3 0.43 2.79 -10.32
N GLU A 4 1.38 3.60 -10.72
CA GLU A 4 2.79 3.21 -10.66
C GLU A 4 3.29 3.09 -9.23
N SER A 5 2.92 4.04 -8.37
CA SER A 5 3.29 4.00 -6.95
C SER A 5 2.67 2.79 -6.27
N PHE A 6 1.41 2.51 -6.56
CA PHE A 6 0.71 1.38 -5.97
C PHE A 6 1.38 0.06 -6.36
N LYS A 7 1.66 -0.11 -7.64
CA LYS A 7 2.32 -1.29 -8.17
C LYS A 7 3.75 -1.43 -7.66
N GLY A 8 4.48 -0.31 -7.59
CA GLY A 8 5.89 -0.33 -7.17
C GLY A 8 6.13 -0.81 -5.76
N SER A 9 5.19 -0.58 -4.85
CA SER A 9 5.31 -1.01 -3.45
C SER A 9 4.39 -2.18 -3.11
N TRP A 10 3.77 -2.79 -4.11
CA TRP A 10 2.75 -3.81 -3.91
C TRP A 10 3.23 -5.00 -3.08
N LEU A 11 4.43 -5.51 -3.34
CA LEU A 11 4.93 -6.70 -2.63
C LEU A 11 5.07 -6.46 -1.13
N GLN A 12 5.59 -5.28 -0.75
CA GLN A 12 5.70 -4.92 0.66
C GLN A 12 4.35 -4.66 1.27
N PHE A 13 3.50 -3.92 0.55
CA PHE A 13 2.15 -3.62 0.99
C PHE A 13 1.36 -4.90 1.22
N LYS A 14 1.45 -5.84 0.31
CA LYS A 14 0.77 -7.13 0.40
C LYS A 14 1.11 -7.87 1.69
N GLY A 15 2.37 -7.87 2.07
CA GLY A 15 2.83 -8.49 3.30
C GLY A 15 2.18 -7.88 4.55
N GLU A 16 2.14 -6.54 4.62
CA GLU A 16 1.52 -5.84 5.74
C GLU A 16 0.00 -6.01 5.74
N LEU A 17 -0.59 -5.98 4.55
CA LEU A 17 -2.02 -6.17 4.38
C LEU A 17 -2.48 -7.51 4.93
N LYS A 18 -1.78 -8.58 4.64
CA LYS A 18 -2.12 -9.92 5.11
C LYS A 18 -2.05 -10.02 6.62
N LYS A 19 -1.10 -9.34 7.24
CA LYS A 19 -0.97 -9.32 8.69
C LYS A 19 -2.14 -8.62 9.35
N LYS A 20 -2.58 -7.50 8.78
CA LYS A 20 -3.63 -6.69 9.39
C LYS A 20 -5.03 -7.15 9.00
N TRP A 21 -5.21 -7.57 7.77
CA TRP A 21 -6.51 -7.92 7.18
C TRP A 21 -6.51 -9.37 6.71
N GLY A 22 -6.56 -10.29 7.67
CA GLY A 22 -6.34 -11.72 7.44
C GLY A 22 -7.39 -12.44 6.61
N GLN A 23 -8.55 -11.82 6.33
CA GLN A 23 -9.57 -12.44 5.48
C GLN A 23 -9.24 -12.34 3.99
N LEU A 24 -8.27 -11.49 3.63
CA LEU A 24 -7.81 -11.41 2.25
C LEU A 24 -6.88 -12.61 1.98
N THR A 25 -7.27 -13.40 0.98
CA THR A 25 -6.51 -14.61 0.62
C THR A 25 -5.43 -14.30 -0.41
N ASP A 26 -4.51 -15.24 -0.60
CA ASP A 26 -3.48 -15.10 -1.63
C ASP A 26 -4.11 -14.98 -3.03
N ASP A 27 -5.20 -15.72 -3.28
CA ASP A 27 -5.91 -15.64 -4.55
C ASP A 27 -6.53 -14.26 -4.76
N ASP A 28 -7.10 -13.67 -3.69
CA ASP A 28 -7.65 -12.32 -3.75
C ASP A 28 -6.57 -11.30 -4.10
N LEU A 29 -5.41 -11.44 -3.48
CA LEU A 29 -4.30 -10.51 -3.70
C LEU A 29 -3.68 -10.69 -5.08
N LEU A 30 -3.66 -11.91 -5.59
CA LEU A 30 -3.23 -12.18 -6.95
C LEU A 30 -4.17 -11.53 -7.97
N GLU A 31 -5.48 -11.60 -7.71
CA GLU A 31 -6.48 -10.95 -8.56
C GLU A 31 -6.25 -9.44 -8.63
N ALA A 32 -5.95 -8.82 -7.50
CA ALA A 32 -5.68 -7.39 -7.44
C ALA A 32 -4.34 -7.00 -8.07
N GLU A 33 -3.33 -7.74 -7.79
CA GLU A 33 -1.93 -7.65 -8.25
C GLU A 33 -1.43 -6.27 -8.70
N GLY A 34 -1.38 -5.34 -7.74
CA GLY A 34 -0.84 -4.01 -8.00
C GLY A 34 -1.79 -3.05 -8.72
N ASP A 35 -3.05 -3.45 -8.93
CA ASP A 35 -4.07 -2.59 -9.51
C ASP A 35 -4.99 -2.09 -8.41
N TYR A 36 -4.99 -0.78 -8.19
CA TYR A 36 -5.74 -0.17 -7.09
C TYR A 36 -7.24 -0.40 -7.17
N GLU A 37 -7.83 -0.26 -8.37
CA GLU A 37 -9.27 -0.45 -8.54
C GLU A 37 -9.67 -1.90 -8.29
N LYS A 38 -8.89 -2.84 -8.80
CA LYS A 38 -9.12 -4.26 -8.54
C LYS A 38 -8.95 -4.58 -7.07
N PHE A 39 -7.97 -3.96 -6.42
CA PHE A 39 -7.77 -4.09 -4.98
C PHE A 39 -9.01 -3.65 -4.20
N LEU A 40 -9.55 -2.48 -4.52
CA LEU A 40 -10.77 -2.01 -3.86
C LEU A 40 -11.97 -2.93 -4.10
N GLY A 41 -12.07 -3.51 -5.29
CA GLY A 41 -13.10 -4.50 -5.59
C GLY A 41 -13.00 -5.74 -4.72
N VAL A 42 -11.79 -6.26 -4.54
CA VAL A 42 -11.52 -7.40 -3.66
C VAL A 42 -11.84 -7.05 -2.21
N VAL A 43 -11.45 -5.87 -1.76
CA VAL A 43 -11.74 -5.40 -0.40
C VAL A 43 -13.26 -5.31 -0.19
N GLN A 44 -13.98 -4.77 -1.15
CA GLN A 44 -15.44 -4.68 -1.07
C GLN A 44 -16.07 -6.06 -0.94
N LYS A 45 -15.58 -7.02 -1.70
CA LYS A 45 -16.07 -8.39 -1.70
C LYS A 45 -15.87 -9.07 -0.33
N ARG A 46 -14.71 -8.87 0.30
CA ARG A 46 -14.36 -9.55 1.55
C ARG A 46 -14.77 -8.79 2.80
N TYR A 47 -14.75 -7.48 2.78
CA TYR A 47 -14.96 -6.65 3.97
C TYR A 47 -16.14 -5.69 3.87
N GLY A 48 -16.74 -5.50 2.71
CA GLY A 48 -17.92 -4.66 2.52
C GLY A 48 -17.93 -3.37 3.34
N GLU A 49 -18.50 -3.42 4.54
CA GLU A 49 -18.64 -2.28 5.41
C GLU A 49 -17.32 -1.64 5.83
N LYS A 50 -16.24 -2.41 5.84
CA LYS A 50 -14.93 -1.92 6.25
C LYS A 50 -14.09 -1.40 5.09
N LYS A 51 -14.64 -1.36 3.89
CA LYS A 51 -13.91 -0.92 2.70
C LYS A 51 -13.26 0.44 2.89
N GLU A 52 -13.99 1.41 3.43
CA GLU A 52 -13.47 2.77 3.64
C GLU A 52 -12.32 2.78 4.63
N GLU A 53 -12.43 2.00 5.70
CA GLU A 53 -11.36 1.88 6.69
C GLU A 53 -10.08 1.31 6.07
N ILE A 54 -10.22 0.26 5.28
CA ILE A 54 -9.08 -0.36 4.60
C ILE A 54 -8.50 0.58 3.54
N GLN A 55 -9.35 1.28 2.81
CA GLN A 55 -8.92 2.26 1.82
C GLN A 55 -8.10 3.37 2.48
N GLN A 56 -8.57 3.91 3.60
CA GLN A 56 -7.86 4.95 4.34
C GLN A 56 -6.53 4.42 4.87
N TRP A 57 -6.51 3.22 5.42
CA TRP A 57 -5.28 2.60 5.90
C TRP A 57 -4.27 2.43 4.76
N THR A 58 -4.74 2.04 3.59
CA THR A 58 -3.90 1.88 2.40
C THR A 58 -3.28 3.20 1.98
N GLU A 59 -4.08 4.25 1.89
CA GLU A 59 -3.61 5.58 1.52
C GLU A 59 -2.58 6.11 2.51
N ASP A 60 -2.82 5.90 3.80
CA ASP A 60 -1.89 6.31 4.85
C ASP A 60 -0.58 5.54 4.75
N TRP A 61 -0.64 4.24 4.49
CA TRP A 61 0.55 3.41 4.35
C TRP A 61 1.44 3.91 3.20
N TYR A 62 0.84 4.14 2.05
CA TYR A 62 1.58 4.63 0.88
C TYR A 62 2.12 6.04 1.08
N SER A 63 1.35 6.89 1.73
CA SER A 63 1.76 8.26 2.02
C SER A 63 2.98 8.30 2.94
N LYS A 64 2.98 7.51 3.99
CA LYS A 64 4.11 7.41 4.92
C LYS A 64 5.36 6.92 4.22
N ARG A 65 5.20 5.95 3.34
CA ARG A 65 6.33 5.40 2.60
C ARG A 65 6.96 6.43 1.67
N GLU A 66 6.16 7.22 0.99
CA GLU A 66 6.65 8.30 0.15
C GLU A 66 7.43 9.33 0.97
N GLN A 67 6.92 9.69 2.15
CA GLN A 67 7.60 10.61 3.06
C GLN A 67 8.92 10.07 3.56
N GLU A 68 8.99 8.78 3.87
CA GLU A 68 10.22 8.13 4.30
C GLU A 68 11.28 8.15 3.20
N GLU A 69 10.90 7.91 1.96
CA GLU A 69 11.80 7.98 0.82
C GLU A 69 12.37 9.39 0.64
N ILE A 70 11.53 10.40 0.75
CA ILE A 70 11.95 11.80 0.66
C ILE A 70 12.93 12.14 1.78
N ARG A 71 12.63 11.73 3.01
CA ARG A 71 13.52 11.94 4.16
C ARG A 71 14.88 11.28 3.96
N ALA A 72 14.89 10.06 3.49
CA ALA A 72 16.14 9.32 3.25
C ALA A 72 16.99 10.05 2.23
N LYS A 73 16.42 10.58 1.16
CA LYS A 73 17.12 11.35 0.16
C LYS A 73 17.69 12.64 0.74
N HIS A 74 16.89 13.35 1.54
CA HIS A 74 17.35 14.58 2.20
C HIS A 74 18.47 14.31 3.19
N ALA A 75 18.37 13.25 3.99
CA ALA A 75 19.41 12.88 4.95
C ALA A 75 20.72 12.56 4.23
N THR A 76 20.67 11.88 3.10
CA THR A 76 21.84 11.54 2.31
C THR A 76 22.51 12.81 1.76
N ILE A 77 21.71 13.73 1.24
CA ILE A 77 22.22 15.03 0.73
C ILE A 77 22.89 15.83 1.85
N SER A 78 22.25 15.88 3.02
CA SER A 78 22.80 16.59 4.18
C SER A 78 24.14 16.03 4.60
N ARG A 79 24.33 14.72 4.60
CA ARG A 79 25.61 14.09 4.93
C ARG A 79 26.69 14.47 3.95
N ASN A 80 26.37 14.54 2.68
CA ASN A 80 27.33 14.88 1.63
C ASN A 80 27.79 16.33 1.73
N GLN A 81 26.96 17.19 2.32
CA GLN A 81 27.28 18.60 2.51
C GLN A 81 28.05 18.87 3.80
N ALA A 82 27.96 17.97 4.73
CA ALA A 82 28.65 18.11 5.99
C ALA A 82 30.13 17.71 5.88
#